data_0a1fbcc1387e067322b12d162cdd527f
#
_entry.id   0a1fbcc1387e067322b12d162cdd527f
#
_cell.length_a   1.000
_cell.length_b   1.000
_cell.length_c   1.000
_cell.angle_alpha   90.00
_cell.angle_beta   90.00
_cell.angle_gamma   90.00
#
_symmetry.space_group_name_H-M   'P 1'
#
loop_
_entity.id
_entity.type
_entity.pdbx_description
1 polymer ?
#
loop_
_entity_poly.entity_id
_entity_poly.type
_entity_poly.pdbx_seq_one_letter_code
_entity_poly.pdbx_strand_id
1 'polypeptide(L)'
;MSKRGAYLDSLRDTFDCAFRVLTSERFKKMEGLGNEVPFFVLRYKPEWEPAVDEELARLRRSLREEHYSLTYIDVFALAVGIWKGSPFFNQMLAMEAQLDLDVFQTGLRGVIDVEGVLAPAIKKAVDEARKEGNVDAVLLSGVHHLFPLVRTHLLLNCLQPLLGRVPLVVTFPGSYHQSPSTHSALVLFDQISQDNYYRAFDLVDFSPTLKPYAN
;
A
#
# COMPACT_ATOMS: atom_id res chain seq x y z
N MET A 1 -16.61 -10.20 -21.96
CA MET A 1 -16.91 -9.76 -20.58
C MET A 1 -15.57 -9.40 -19.93
N SER A 2 -15.39 -8.16 -19.52
CA SER A 2 -14.15 -7.68 -18.92
C SER A 2 -13.98 -8.20 -17.50
N LYS A 3 -12.79 -8.73 -17.21
CA LYS A 3 -12.41 -9.29 -15.88
C LYS A 3 -12.04 -8.19 -14.86
N ARG A 4 -12.72 -7.02 -14.87
CA ARG A 4 -12.52 -6.02 -13.82
C ARG A 4 -12.86 -6.65 -12.47
N GLY A 5 -11.93 -6.60 -11.54
CA GLY A 5 -12.09 -7.16 -10.20
C GLY A 5 -11.67 -8.63 -10.04
N ALA A 6 -11.35 -9.36 -11.12
CA ALA A 6 -10.79 -10.69 -11.00
C ALA A 6 -9.30 -10.65 -10.66
N TYR A 7 -8.85 -11.59 -9.83
CA TYR A 7 -7.41 -11.80 -9.62
C TYR A 7 -6.76 -12.39 -10.89
N LEU A 8 -5.46 -12.14 -11.08
CA LEU A 8 -4.67 -12.88 -12.05
C LEU A 8 -4.51 -14.35 -11.60
N ASP A 9 -4.07 -15.20 -12.53
CA ASP A 9 -4.08 -16.64 -12.31
C ASP A 9 -3.09 -17.09 -11.22
N SER A 10 -2.03 -16.31 -11.01
CA SER A 10 -1.06 -16.55 -9.94
C SER A 10 -0.50 -15.26 -9.33
N LEU A 11 0.12 -15.39 -8.15
CA LEU A 11 0.86 -14.30 -7.52
C LEU A 11 1.99 -13.81 -8.43
N ARG A 12 2.68 -14.74 -9.08
CA ARG A 12 3.75 -14.44 -10.04
C ARG A 12 3.27 -13.55 -11.17
N ASP A 13 2.14 -13.89 -11.79
CA ASP A 13 1.55 -13.10 -12.88
C ASP A 13 1.17 -11.69 -12.39
N THR A 14 0.69 -11.58 -11.15
CA THR A 14 0.34 -10.31 -10.51
C THR A 14 1.57 -9.40 -10.41
N PHE A 15 2.69 -9.92 -9.93
CA PHE A 15 3.93 -9.15 -9.78
C PHE A 15 4.64 -8.90 -11.11
N ASP A 16 4.55 -9.81 -12.08
CA ASP A 16 5.03 -9.58 -13.45
C ASP A 16 4.19 -8.49 -14.15
N CYS A 17 2.89 -8.45 -13.90
CA CYS A 17 2.04 -7.34 -14.35
C CYS A 17 2.44 -6.02 -13.70
N ALA A 18 2.67 -6.01 -12.39
CA ALA A 18 3.13 -4.82 -11.66
C ALA A 18 4.45 -4.29 -12.24
N PHE A 19 5.42 -5.16 -12.52
CA PHE A 19 6.68 -4.77 -13.15
C PHE A 19 6.45 -4.08 -14.51
N ARG A 20 5.64 -4.70 -15.40
CA ARG A 20 5.32 -4.12 -16.71
C ARG A 20 4.60 -2.77 -16.61
N VAL A 21 3.70 -2.62 -15.63
CA VAL A 21 3.00 -1.35 -15.41
C VAL A 21 3.98 -0.28 -14.96
N LEU A 22 4.75 -0.53 -13.90
CA LEU A 22 5.67 0.44 -13.31
C LEU A 22 6.73 0.92 -14.30
N THR A 23 7.23 0.03 -15.16
CA THR A 23 8.24 0.38 -16.18
C THR A 23 7.65 0.98 -17.45
N SER A 24 6.32 0.99 -17.61
CA SER A 24 5.66 1.52 -18.80
C SER A 24 5.74 3.04 -18.91
N GLU A 25 5.84 3.57 -20.12
CA GLU A 25 5.80 5.01 -20.38
C GLU A 25 4.48 5.66 -19.91
N ARG A 26 3.38 4.92 -20.04
CA ARG A 26 2.07 5.36 -19.56
C ARG A 26 2.07 5.66 -18.06
N PHE A 27 2.66 4.76 -17.27
CA PHE A 27 2.76 4.94 -15.82
C PHE A 27 3.74 6.06 -15.46
N LYS A 28 4.90 6.11 -16.07
CA LYS A 28 5.91 7.15 -15.83
C LYS A 28 5.37 8.55 -16.11
N LYS A 29 4.54 8.70 -17.14
CA LYS A 29 3.92 9.98 -17.52
C LYS A 29 2.58 10.23 -16.83
N MET A 30 2.09 9.29 -16.00
CA MET A 30 0.76 9.34 -15.36
C MET A 30 -0.38 9.61 -16.37
N GLU A 31 -0.28 9.01 -17.56
CA GLU A 31 -1.27 9.22 -18.62
C GLU A 31 -2.62 8.64 -18.23
N GLY A 32 -3.66 9.46 -18.34
CA GLY A 32 -5.04 9.06 -18.03
C GLY A 32 -5.50 9.33 -16.60
N LEU A 33 -4.62 9.84 -15.72
CA LEU A 33 -4.98 10.21 -14.34
C LEU A 33 -5.51 11.65 -14.24
N GLY A 34 -5.23 12.51 -15.21
CA GLY A 34 -5.62 13.92 -15.12
C GLY A 34 -5.02 14.60 -13.88
N ASN A 35 -5.90 15.18 -13.05
CA ASN A 35 -5.52 15.82 -11.78
C ASN A 35 -5.70 14.91 -10.56
N GLU A 36 -5.95 13.61 -10.76
CA GLU A 36 -6.14 12.69 -9.64
C GLU A 36 -4.81 12.35 -8.97
N VAL A 37 -4.92 11.93 -7.70
CA VAL A 37 -3.76 11.52 -6.91
C VAL A 37 -3.25 10.18 -7.43
N PRO A 38 -1.95 10.01 -7.71
CA PRO A 38 -1.40 8.80 -8.30
C PRO A 38 -1.23 7.68 -7.25
N PHE A 39 -2.32 7.24 -6.67
CA PHE A 39 -2.36 6.15 -5.71
C PHE A 39 -2.86 4.87 -6.36
N PHE A 40 -2.15 3.78 -6.14
CA PHE A 40 -2.40 2.49 -6.75
C PHE A 40 -2.46 1.40 -5.68
N VAL A 41 -3.30 0.40 -5.95
CA VAL A 41 -3.40 -0.80 -5.14
C VAL A 41 -2.87 -1.98 -5.96
N LEU A 42 -1.84 -2.66 -5.47
CA LEU A 42 -1.40 -3.95 -5.98
C LEU A 42 -2.07 -5.04 -5.15
N ARG A 43 -3.25 -5.46 -5.59
CA ARG A 43 -4.05 -6.47 -4.90
C ARG A 43 -3.62 -7.88 -5.26
N TYR A 44 -3.77 -8.78 -4.31
CA TYR A 44 -3.52 -10.21 -4.46
C TYR A 44 -4.47 -11.02 -3.56
N LYS A 45 -4.61 -12.31 -3.85
CA LYS A 45 -5.44 -13.19 -3.04
C LYS A 45 -4.83 -13.37 -1.65
N PRO A 46 -5.64 -13.29 -0.57
CA PRO A 46 -5.14 -13.43 0.80
C PRO A 46 -4.34 -14.72 1.06
N GLU A 47 -4.73 -15.82 0.41
CA GLU A 47 -4.03 -17.10 0.53
C GLU A 47 -2.59 -17.10 0.01
N TRP A 48 -2.21 -16.09 -0.78
CA TRP A 48 -0.85 -15.94 -1.33
C TRP A 48 0.10 -15.18 -0.41
N GLU A 49 -0.40 -14.65 0.71
CA GLU A 49 0.38 -13.85 1.66
C GLU A 49 1.75 -14.46 2.01
N PRO A 50 1.88 -15.78 2.28
CA PRO A 50 3.17 -16.36 2.65
C PRO A 50 4.27 -16.26 1.58
N ALA A 51 3.90 -16.03 0.31
CA ALA A 51 4.82 -15.92 -0.81
C ALA A 51 5.05 -14.48 -1.29
N VAL A 52 4.34 -13.49 -0.70
CA VAL A 52 4.39 -12.09 -1.17
C VAL A 52 5.75 -11.46 -0.98
N ASP A 53 6.44 -11.73 0.13
CA ASP A 53 7.76 -11.16 0.39
C ASP A 53 8.81 -11.60 -0.64
N GLU A 54 8.74 -12.85 -1.10
CA GLU A 54 9.63 -13.36 -2.15
C GLU A 54 9.38 -12.63 -3.48
N GLU A 55 8.12 -12.47 -3.87
CA GLU A 55 7.74 -11.75 -5.09
C GLU A 55 8.04 -10.24 -4.99
N LEU A 56 7.89 -9.63 -3.84
CA LEU A 56 8.32 -8.25 -3.58
C LEU A 56 9.84 -8.09 -3.75
N ALA A 57 10.61 -9.02 -3.18
CA ALA A 57 12.07 -8.99 -3.33
C ALA A 57 12.48 -9.15 -4.79
N ARG A 58 11.81 -10.02 -5.54
CA ARG A 58 12.01 -10.22 -6.98
C ARG A 58 11.67 -8.95 -7.77
N LEU A 59 10.49 -8.37 -7.56
CA LEU A 59 10.05 -7.14 -8.21
C LEU A 59 11.07 -6.01 -8.02
N ARG A 60 11.49 -5.79 -6.77
CA ARG A 60 12.47 -4.75 -6.43
C ARG A 60 13.81 -4.95 -7.12
N ARG A 61 14.25 -6.21 -7.28
CA ARG A 61 15.49 -6.54 -8.01
C ARG A 61 15.35 -6.21 -9.49
N SER A 62 14.28 -6.68 -10.13
CA SER A 62 14.03 -6.43 -11.55
C SER A 62 13.87 -4.94 -11.86
N LEU A 63 13.19 -4.18 -11.00
CA LEU A 63 13.08 -2.71 -11.17
C LEU A 63 14.44 -2.01 -11.07
N ARG A 64 15.32 -2.48 -10.17
CA ARG A 64 16.69 -1.93 -10.05
C ARG A 64 17.53 -2.22 -11.29
N GLU A 65 17.39 -3.41 -11.89
CA GLU A 65 18.05 -3.77 -13.14
C GLU A 65 17.62 -2.86 -14.31
N GLU A 66 16.37 -2.39 -14.30
CA GLU A 66 15.83 -1.40 -15.24
C GLU A 66 16.10 0.07 -14.82
N HIS A 67 16.98 0.30 -13.85
CA HIS A 67 17.30 1.63 -13.33
C HIS A 67 16.07 2.41 -12.82
N TYR A 68 15.02 1.71 -12.39
CA TYR A 68 13.81 2.30 -11.80
C TYR A 68 14.00 2.51 -10.30
N SER A 69 13.93 3.75 -9.86
CA SER A 69 14.17 4.16 -8.47
C SER A 69 12.91 3.98 -7.61
N LEU A 70 12.70 2.76 -7.11
CA LEU A 70 11.61 2.42 -6.21
C LEU A 70 12.01 2.60 -4.75
N THR A 71 11.31 3.47 -4.03
CA THR A 71 11.40 3.54 -2.56
C THR A 71 10.45 2.53 -1.96
N TYR A 72 10.99 1.48 -1.33
CA TYR A 72 10.21 0.44 -0.65
C TYR A 72 10.17 0.67 0.86
N ILE A 73 8.97 0.59 1.44
CA ILE A 73 8.74 0.74 2.87
C ILE A 73 7.83 -0.39 3.34
N ASP A 74 8.35 -1.23 4.22
CA ASP A 74 7.54 -2.16 5.01
C ASP A 74 6.95 -1.38 6.20
N VAL A 75 5.65 -1.10 6.10
CA VAL A 75 4.94 -0.27 7.07
C VAL A 75 4.76 -0.99 8.40
N PHE A 76 4.62 -2.33 8.38
CA PHE A 76 4.57 -3.11 9.61
C PHE A 76 5.90 -3.06 10.35
N ALA A 77 7.01 -3.30 9.66
CA ALA A 77 8.34 -3.21 10.25
C ALA A 77 8.63 -1.80 10.79
N LEU A 78 8.21 -0.77 10.06
CA LEU A 78 8.31 0.62 10.50
C LEU A 78 7.52 0.87 11.79
N ALA A 79 6.26 0.43 11.85
CA ALA A 79 5.42 0.55 13.05
C ALA A 79 6.02 -0.19 14.25
N VAL A 80 6.53 -1.42 14.03
CA VAL A 80 7.23 -2.18 15.08
C VAL A 80 8.46 -1.42 15.57
N GLY A 81 9.22 -0.78 14.68
CA GLY A 81 10.34 0.07 15.05
C GLY A 81 9.93 1.27 15.92
N ILE A 82 8.82 1.92 15.57
CA ILE A 82 8.25 3.03 16.35
C ILE A 82 7.81 2.55 17.74
N TRP A 83 7.08 1.42 17.83
CA TRP A 83 6.69 0.87 19.12
C TRP A 83 7.89 0.56 20.01
N LYS A 84 8.90 -0.14 19.47
CA LYS A 84 10.14 -0.50 20.22
C LYS A 84 10.93 0.74 20.67
N GLY A 85 10.87 1.82 19.92
CA GLY A 85 11.48 3.10 20.28
C GLY A 85 10.67 3.91 21.30
N SER A 86 9.43 3.52 21.58
CA SER A 86 8.57 4.19 22.57
C SER A 86 9.04 3.86 24.00
N PRO A 87 9.13 4.85 24.89
CA PRO A 87 9.47 4.61 26.29
C PRO A 87 8.42 3.75 27.02
N PHE A 88 7.22 3.65 26.49
CA PHE A 88 6.12 2.86 27.07
C PHE A 88 6.07 1.41 26.57
N PHE A 89 6.88 1.03 25.59
CA PHE A 89 6.76 -0.29 24.93
C PHE A 89 6.92 -1.45 25.91
N ASN A 90 7.99 -1.45 26.71
CA ASN A 90 8.24 -2.51 27.69
C ASN A 90 7.15 -2.57 28.77
N GLN A 91 6.62 -1.43 29.18
CA GLN A 91 5.52 -1.38 30.14
C GLN A 91 4.23 -1.96 29.53
N MET A 92 3.94 -1.64 28.27
CA MET A 92 2.78 -2.18 27.56
C MET A 92 2.88 -3.71 27.44
N LEU A 93 4.05 -4.25 27.04
CA LEU A 93 4.26 -5.69 26.97
C LEU A 93 4.09 -6.38 28.33
N ALA A 94 4.62 -5.78 29.39
CA ALA A 94 4.48 -6.34 30.74
C ALA A 94 3.00 -6.35 31.22
N MET A 95 2.17 -5.47 30.70
CA MET A 95 0.77 -5.36 31.07
C MET A 95 -0.18 -6.08 30.09
N GLU A 96 0.32 -6.60 28.97
CA GLU A 96 -0.50 -7.23 27.91
C GLU A 96 -1.47 -8.29 28.46
N ALA A 97 -0.99 -9.19 29.32
CA ALA A 97 -1.82 -10.23 29.92
C ALA A 97 -2.84 -9.75 30.96
N GLN A 98 -2.74 -8.49 31.39
CA GLN A 98 -3.57 -7.90 32.45
C GLN A 98 -4.56 -6.85 31.92
N LEU A 99 -4.31 -6.33 30.72
CA LEU A 99 -5.16 -5.32 30.10
C LEU A 99 -6.28 -5.96 29.31
N ASP A 100 -7.42 -5.30 29.29
CA ASP A 100 -8.45 -5.55 28.30
C ASP A 100 -7.91 -5.31 26.89
N LEU A 101 -8.33 -6.15 25.94
CA LEU A 101 -7.83 -6.10 24.56
C LEU A 101 -8.04 -4.72 23.91
N ASP A 102 -9.19 -4.08 24.15
CA ASP A 102 -9.50 -2.77 23.58
C ASP A 102 -8.61 -1.67 24.16
N VAL A 103 -8.30 -1.76 25.45
CA VAL A 103 -7.38 -0.84 26.14
C VAL A 103 -5.95 -1.02 25.59
N PHE A 104 -5.51 -2.26 25.42
CA PHE A 104 -4.21 -2.56 24.86
C PHE A 104 -4.07 -2.07 23.41
N GLN A 105 -5.06 -2.36 22.56
CA GLN A 105 -5.08 -1.87 21.18
C GLN A 105 -5.12 -0.34 21.09
N THR A 106 -5.85 0.31 21.99
CA THR A 106 -5.90 1.78 22.05
C THR A 106 -4.53 2.37 22.39
N GLY A 107 -3.81 1.76 23.34
CA GLY A 107 -2.44 2.13 23.65
C GLY A 107 -1.48 1.97 22.47
N LEU A 108 -1.52 0.82 21.78
CA LEU A 108 -0.72 0.57 20.59
C LEU A 108 -1.03 1.58 19.48
N ARG A 109 -2.31 1.85 19.23
CA ARG A 109 -2.77 2.83 18.23
C ARG A 109 -2.27 4.24 18.54
N GLY A 110 -2.27 4.64 19.80
CA GLY A 110 -1.81 5.97 20.22
C GLY A 110 -0.31 6.19 19.92
N VAL A 111 0.51 5.15 20.03
CA VAL A 111 1.97 5.25 19.75
C VAL A 111 2.25 5.38 18.25
N ILE A 112 1.44 4.75 17.40
CA ILE A 112 1.58 4.79 15.93
C ILE A 112 0.49 5.63 15.27
N ASP A 113 0.01 6.67 15.96
CA ASP A 113 -1.00 7.56 15.38
C ASP A 113 -0.73 7.84 13.93
N VAL A 114 -1.75 7.59 13.08
CA VAL A 114 -1.55 7.57 11.62
C VAL A 114 -1.15 8.95 11.12
N GLU A 115 -1.81 10.00 11.61
CA GLU A 115 -1.61 11.38 11.14
C GLU A 115 -0.34 11.99 11.74
N GLY A 116 -0.15 11.86 13.06
CA GLY A 116 0.95 12.52 13.78
C GLY A 116 2.27 11.76 13.78
N VAL A 117 2.25 10.44 13.52
CA VAL A 117 3.45 9.60 13.68
C VAL A 117 3.76 8.78 12.44
N LEU A 118 2.83 7.90 12.01
CA LEU A 118 3.14 6.92 10.97
C LEU A 118 3.30 7.55 9.58
N ALA A 119 2.37 8.42 9.17
CA ALA A 119 2.47 9.09 7.88
C ALA A 119 3.67 10.05 7.80
N PRO A 120 4.01 10.85 8.83
CA PRO A 120 5.26 11.60 8.89
C PRO A 120 6.52 10.73 8.82
N ALA A 121 6.53 9.55 9.46
CA ALA A 121 7.66 8.63 9.39
C ALA A 121 7.87 8.07 7.97
N ILE A 122 6.78 7.71 7.29
CA ILE A 122 6.82 7.30 5.87
C ILE A 122 7.33 8.45 4.99
N LYS A 123 6.79 9.67 5.20
CA LYS A 123 7.28 10.85 4.47
C LYS A 123 8.77 11.06 4.66
N LYS A 124 9.24 10.97 5.89
CA LYS A 124 10.67 11.12 6.21
C LYS A 124 11.52 10.11 5.43
N ALA A 125 11.11 8.84 5.37
CA ALA A 125 11.82 7.81 4.60
C ALA A 125 11.86 8.14 3.10
N VAL A 126 10.77 8.65 2.54
CA VAL A 126 10.71 9.10 1.14
C VAL A 126 11.61 10.32 0.91
N ASP A 127 11.62 11.29 1.82
CA ASP A 127 12.47 12.48 1.71
C ASP A 127 13.96 12.12 1.83
N GLU A 128 14.31 11.12 2.62
CA GLU A 128 15.68 10.60 2.71
C GLU A 128 16.09 9.92 1.39
N ALA A 129 15.23 9.09 0.82
CA ALA A 129 15.48 8.50 -0.49
C ALA A 129 15.67 9.55 -1.60
N ARG A 130 14.90 10.65 -1.57
CA ARG A 130 15.04 11.77 -2.51
C ARG A 130 16.37 12.52 -2.39
N LYS A 131 17.01 12.53 -1.22
CA LYS A 131 18.33 13.12 -1.06
C LYS A 131 19.43 12.27 -1.70
N GLU A 132 19.21 10.96 -1.79
CA GLU A 132 20.14 10.02 -2.42
C GLU A 132 19.97 9.96 -3.95
N GLY A 133 18.79 10.36 -4.47
CA GLY A 133 18.52 10.36 -5.91
C GLY A 133 17.05 10.56 -6.28
N ASN A 134 16.72 10.22 -7.51
CA ASN A 134 15.35 10.26 -7.98
C ASN A 134 14.49 9.20 -7.26
N VAL A 135 13.21 9.48 -7.09
CA VAL A 135 12.19 8.52 -6.61
C VAL A 135 11.08 8.46 -7.66
N ASP A 136 11.07 7.38 -8.44
CA ASP A 136 10.07 7.17 -9.50
C ASP A 136 8.73 6.73 -8.93
N ALA A 137 8.74 5.93 -7.86
CA ALA A 137 7.54 5.53 -7.12
C ALA A 137 7.87 5.11 -5.68
N VAL A 138 6.85 5.11 -4.84
CA VAL A 138 6.89 4.55 -3.47
C VAL A 138 6.04 3.29 -3.44
N LEU A 139 6.56 2.22 -2.85
CA LEU A 139 5.84 0.96 -2.62
C LEU A 139 5.74 0.69 -1.12
N LEU A 140 4.51 0.63 -0.63
CA LEU A 140 4.20 0.27 0.76
C LEU A 140 3.73 -1.18 0.84
N SER A 141 4.31 -1.95 1.75
CA SER A 141 3.83 -3.29 2.11
C SER A 141 3.46 -3.37 3.60
N GLY A 142 2.82 -4.45 4.00
CA GLY A 142 2.58 -4.76 5.42
C GLY A 142 1.55 -3.88 6.12
N VAL A 143 0.82 -2.99 5.41
CA VAL A 143 -0.21 -2.12 6.03
C VAL A 143 -1.34 -2.96 6.63
N HIS A 144 -1.72 -4.04 5.98
CA HIS A 144 -2.79 -4.94 6.41
C HIS A 144 -2.46 -5.69 7.71
N HIS A 145 -1.17 -5.91 8.02
CA HIS A 145 -0.73 -6.50 9.29
C HIS A 145 -1.02 -5.59 10.50
N LEU A 146 -1.24 -4.31 10.25
CA LEU A 146 -1.59 -3.35 11.30
C LEU A 146 -3.10 -3.27 11.58
N PHE A 147 -3.93 -3.98 10.80
CA PHE A 147 -5.36 -4.03 11.07
C PHE A 147 -5.64 -4.75 12.41
N PRO A 148 -6.55 -4.26 13.26
CA PRO A 148 -7.45 -3.10 13.11
C PRO A 148 -6.88 -1.75 13.58
N LEU A 149 -5.61 -1.70 13.98
CA LEU A 149 -4.98 -0.47 14.52
C LEU A 149 -4.86 0.62 13.46
N VAL A 150 -4.47 0.23 12.23
CA VAL A 150 -4.35 1.11 11.08
C VAL A 150 -5.23 0.60 9.94
N ARG A 151 -6.00 1.50 9.35
CA ARG A 151 -6.79 1.21 8.15
C ARG A 151 -6.10 1.80 6.93
N THR A 152 -6.00 1.01 5.87
CA THR A 152 -5.28 1.41 4.64
C THR A 152 -5.75 2.75 4.08
N HIS A 153 -7.07 2.97 4.00
CA HIS A 153 -7.63 4.22 3.48
C HIS A 153 -7.25 5.44 4.32
N LEU A 154 -7.22 5.29 5.66
CA LEU A 154 -6.83 6.39 6.55
C LEU A 154 -5.37 6.76 6.34
N LEU A 155 -4.49 5.77 6.28
CA LEU A 155 -3.06 6.01 6.02
C LEU A 155 -2.84 6.72 4.69
N LEU A 156 -3.51 6.29 3.63
CA LEU A 156 -3.33 6.88 2.32
C LEU A 156 -3.90 8.30 2.23
N ASN A 157 -5.02 8.58 2.91
CA ASN A 157 -5.55 9.95 3.03
C ASN A 157 -4.55 10.89 3.74
N CYS A 158 -3.88 10.40 4.79
CA CYS A 158 -2.85 11.18 5.48
C CYS A 158 -1.59 11.37 4.63
N LEU A 159 -1.24 10.40 3.77
CA LEU A 159 -0.07 10.49 2.89
C LEU A 159 -0.29 11.40 1.67
N GLN A 160 -1.52 11.59 1.24
CA GLN A 160 -1.85 12.38 0.05
C GLN A 160 -1.23 13.79 0.08
N PRO A 161 -1.44 14.62 1.11
CA PRO A 161 -0.85 15.96 1.18
C PRO A 161 0.67 15.94 1.37
N LEU A 162 1.23 14.85 1.88
CA LEU A 162 2.64 14.74 2.25
C LEU A 162 3.55 14.33 1.08
N LEU A 163 3.08 13.45 0.19
CA LEU A 163 3.89 12.87 -0.88
C LEU A 163 3.76 13.63 -2.21
N GLY A 164 2.72 14.45 -2.36
CA GLY A 164 2.48 15.22 -3.58
C GLY A 164 2.16 14.31 -4.77
N ARG A 165 2.88 14.48 -5.88
CA ARG A 165 2.62 13.76 -7.15
C ARG A 165 3.46 12.49 -7.33
N VAL A 166 4.18 12.03 -6.32
CA VAL A 166 4.91 10.76 -6.43
C VAL A 166 3.93 9.60 -6.45
N PRO A 167 4.03 8.70 -7.44
CA PRO A 167 3.19 7.52 -7.47
C PRO A 167 3.37 6.67 -6.21
N LEU A 168 2.26 6.31 -5.59
CA LEU A 168 2.24 5.47 -4.40
C LEU A 168 1.50 4.17 -4.71
N VAL A 169 2.17 3.05 -4.52
CA VAL A 169 1.60 1.72 -4.64
C VAL A 169 1.50 1.10 -3.26
N VAL A 170 0.37 0.53 -2.90
CA VAL A 170 0.20 -0.26 -1.68
C VAL A 170 -0.14 -1.71 -2.03
N THR A 171 0.55 -2.67 -1.42
CA THR A 171 0.17 -4.08 -1.51
C THR A 171 -1.05 -4.35 -0.66
N PHE A 172 -1.99 -5.13 -1.17
CA PHE A 172 -3.27 -5.33 -0.50
C PHE A 172 -3.81 -6.76 -0.67
N PRO A 173 -3.89 -7.56 0.40
CA PRO A 173 -4.53 -8.87 0.37
C PRO A 173 -6.05 -8.71 0.36
N GLY A 174 -6.67 -8.86 -0.80
CA GLY A 174 -8.11 -8.71 -0.95
C GLY A 174 -8.53 -8.09 -2.27
N SER A 175 -9.81 -7.79 -2.39
CA SER A 175 -10.42 -7.30 -3.62
C SER A 175 -10.67 -5.79 -3.60
N TYR A 176 -10.78 -5.24 -4.80
CA TYR A 176 -11.11 -3.84 -5.03
C TYR A 176 -12.32 -3.76 -5.97
N HIS A 177 -13.37 -3.15 -5.50
CA HIS A 177 -14.60 -2.99 -6.26
C HIS A 177 -14.81 -1.54 -6.66
N GLN A 178 -14.91 -1.27 -7.95
CA GLN A 178 -15.37 0.00 -8.48
C GLN A 178 -16.84 -0.12 -8.89
N SER A 179 -17.70 0.72 -8.35
CA SER A 179 -19.07 0.85 -8.81
C SER A 179 -19.29 2.24 -9.45
N PRO A 180 -19.97 2.34 -10.60
CA PRO A 180 -20.31 3.63 -11.21
C PRO A 180 -21.24 4.49 -10.36
N SER A 181 -22.00 3.87 -9.47
CA SER A 181 -23.04 4.51 -8.64
C SER A 181 -22.68 4.59 -7.16
N THR A 182 -21.70 3.83 -6.71
CA THR A 182 -21.22 3.81 -5.33
C THR A 182 -19.71 3.92 -5.33
N HIS A 183 -19.18 4.50 -4.28
CA HIS A 183 -17.74 4.74 -4.11
C HIS A 183 -16.91 3.45 -4.23
N SER A 184 -15.67 3.58 -4.69
CA SER A 184 -14.73 2.47 -4.73
C SER A 184 -14.48 1.91 -3.33
N ALA A 185 -14.57 0.59 -3.17
CA ALA A 185 -14.36 -0.08 -1.90
C ALA A 185 -13.21 -1.09 -1.97
N LEU A 186 -12.35 -1.06 -0.96
CA LEU A 186 -11.36 -2.09 -0.68
C LEU A 186 -11.96 -3.11 0.29
N VAL A 187 -11.87 -4.39 -0.04
CA VAL A 187 -12.33 -5.48 0.83
C VAL A 187 -11.12 -6.26 1.30
N LEU A 188 -10.69 -5.98 2.53
CA LEU A 188 -9.53 -6.62 3.14
C LEU A 188 -9.83 -8.10 3.40
N PHE A 189 -8.90 -8.97 3.03
CA PHE A 189 -9.00 -10.42 3.11
C PHE A 189 -10.24 -11.00 2.42
N ASP A 190 -10.82 -10.27 1.45
CA ASP A 190 -12.11 -10.59 0.79
C ASP A 190 -13.30 -10.72 1.76
N GLN A 191 -13.18 -10.19 2.98
CA GLN A 191 -14.17 -10.32 4.05
C GLN A 191 -14.54 -9.00 4.70
N ILE A 192 -13.58 -8.09 4.86
CA ILE A 192 -13.76 -6.87 5.64
C ILE A 192 -13.88 -5.68 4.68
N SER A 193 -15.12 -5.24 4.44
CA SER A 193 -15.36 -4.03 3.66
C SER A 193 -14.83 -2.80 4.39
N GLN A 194 -14.08 -2.00 3.68
CA GLN A 194 -13.65 -0.68 4.15
C GLN A 194 -14.50 0.35 3.41
N ASP A 195 -15.68 0.64 3.97
CA ASP A 195 -16.65 1.57 3.40
C ASP A 195 -16.13 3.01 3.47
N ASN A 196 -15.28 3.38 2.53
CA ASN A 196 -14.91 4.79 2.38
C ASN A 196 -14.52 5.10 0.95
N TYR A 197 -14.92 6.30 0.51
CA TYR A 197 -14.53 6.90 -0.74
C TYR A 197 -13.01 6.85 -0.91
N TYR A 198 -12.57 6.08 -1.88
CA TYR A 198 -11.17 5.83 -2.10
C TYR A 198 -10.80 6.16 -3.56
N ARG A 199 -9.85 7.06 -3.73
CA ARG A 199 -9.32 7.42 -5.05
C ARG A 199 -7.99 6.71 -5.30
N ALA A 200 -8.00 5.39 -5.31
CA ALA A 200 -6.86 4.63 -5.80
C ALA A 200 -7.25 3.88 -7.06
N PHE A 201 -6.27 3.55 -7.85
CA PHE A 201 -6.42 2.74 -9.05
C PHE A 201 -5.93 1.33 -8.78
N ASP A 202 -6.58 0.33 -9.35
CA ASP A 202 -6.00 -1.00 -9.39
C ASP A 202 -4.79 -0.96 -10.32
N LEU A 203 -3.62 -1.32 -9.80
CA LEU A 203 -2.38 -1.27 -10.59
C LEU A 203 -2.46 -2.18 -11.81
N VAL A 204 -3.12 -3.32 -11.68
CA VAL A 204 -3.29 -4.29 -12.77
C VAL A 204 -4.10 -3.69 -13.93
N ASP A 205 -5.13 -2.91 -13.63
CA ASP A 205 -5.95 -2.23 -14.65
C ASP A 205 -5.16 -1.14 -15.43
N PHE A 206 -4.03 -0.71 -14.90
CA PHE A 206 -3.11 0.21 -15.57
C PHE A 206 -2.19 -0.46 -16.60
N SER A 207 -2.26 -1.79 -16.73
CA SER A 207 -1.41 -2.56 -17.65
C SER A 207 -1.57 -2.08 -19.10
N PRO A 208 -0.47 -1.84 -19.83
CA PRO A 208 -0.52 -1.44 -21.23
C PRO A 208 -1.10 -2.54 -22.15
N THR A 209 -1.15 -3.79 -21.68
CA THR A 209 -1.71 -4.94 -22.41
C THR A 209 -3.23 -5.06 -22.24
N LEU A 210 -3.80 -4.43 -21.21
CA LEU A 210 -5.24 -4.35 -21.03
C LEU A 210 -5.71 -3.10 -21.79
N LYS A 211 -6.49 -3.29 -22.87
CA LYS A 211 -7.05 -2.15 -23.62
C LYS A 211 -7.82 -1.24 -22.66
N PRO A 212 -7.56 0.10 -22.68
CA PRO A 212 -8.39 1.03 -21.94
C PRO A 212 -9.83 0.86 -22.44
N TYR A 213 -10.79 0.84 -21.50
CA TYR A 213 -12.19 0.79 -21.86
C TYR A 213 -12.52 1.98 -22.73
N ALA A 214 -13.06 1.71 -23.92
CA ALA A 214 -13.84 2.71 -24.64
C ALA A 214 -15.06 3.07 -23.76
N ASN A 215 -15.21 4.35 -23.44
CA ASN A 215 -16.39 4.91 -22.77
C ASN A 215 -17.64 4.61 -23.57
#